data_17d4f32b55647d6b97958d48e62d33a4
#
_entry.id   17d4f32b55647d6b97958d48e62d33a4
#
_cell.length_a   1.000
_cell.length_b   1.000
_cell.length_c   1.000
_cell.angle_alpha   90.00
_cell.angle_beta   90.00
_cell.angle_gamma   90.00
#
_symmetry.space_group_name_H-M   'P 1'
#
loop_
_entity.id
_entity.type
_entity.pdbx_description
1 polymer ?
#
loop_
_entity_poly.entity_id
_entity_poly.type
_entity_poly.pdbx_seq_one_letter_code
_entity_poly.pdbx_strand_id
1 'polypeptide(L)'
;MEEIKTVSGETRTADTLPQKRSESSAAMAAMRGLFGASFVELGAYRGYRDGSGRHILSNTLTGYGAVADTLVYAFAQDGEDNDGAITAVSAEKIVALINRSCDENAPLVGFFNSCGARLEDGVSALAGYGKIMRAVAAKGGHGPRIAVICGSCTGGLAVIAEMFDVVIATEDSDFYVNPPYIARDALEEDGIPAPELGTAHAAALRGEVAMLCPSLDKAIAEVIRLLGFISYPAGETNDDYNRSTARVADIMKDPAYDAHGVIAEICDDGEYFESK
;
A
#
# COMPACT_ATOMS: atom_id res chain seq x y z
N MET A 1 -30.43 3.99 -27.93
CA MET A 1 -29.38 2.95 -27.70
C MET A 1 -28.40 3.06 -28.85
N GLU A 2 -27.21 3.58 -28.59
CA GLU A 2 -26.16 3.62 -29.61
C GLU A 2 -25.47 2.26 -29.70
N GLU A 3 -25.44 1.67 -30.88
CA GLU A 3 -24.72 0.44 -31.17
C GLU A 3 -23.25 0.77 -31.50
N ILE A 4 -22.33 0.25 -30.72
CA ILE A 4 -20.90 0.38 -30.98
C ILE A 4 -20.45 -0.87 -31.75
N LYS A 5 -20.03 -0.71 -33.01
CA LYS A 5 -19.45 -1.79 -33.83
C LYS A 5 -17.99 -2.00 -33.46
N THR A 6 -17.62 -3.24 -33.10
CA THR A 6 -16.25 -3.65 -32.87
C THR A 6 -15.59 -4.08 -34.18
N VAL A 7 -14.24 -4.09 -34.22
CA VAL A 7 -13.43 -4.51 -35.39
C VAL A 7 -13.71 -5.95 -35.83
N SER A 8 -14.30 -6.80 -34.96
CA SER A 8 -14.73 -8.17 -35.25
C SER A 8 -16.15 -8.29 -35.80
N GLY A 9 -16.88 -7.19 -36.01
CA GLY A 9 -18.23 -7.19 -36.56
C GLY A 9 -19.32 -7.65 -35.59
N GLU A 10 -19.02 -7.94 -34.32
CA GLU A 10 -20.01 -8.22 -33.29
C GLU A 10 -20.65 -6.92 -32.78
N THR A 11 -21.96 -6.82 -32.82
CA THR A 11 -22.71 -5.72 -32.25
C THR A 11 -22.82 -5.94 -30.73
N ARG A 12 -22.18 -5.08 -29.94
CA ARG A 12 -22.34 -5.08 -28.48
C ARG A 12 -23.37 -4.03 -28.09
N THR A 13 -24.37 -4.45 -27.32
CA THR A 13 -25.33 -3.53 -26.70
C THR A 13 -24.68 -2.83 -25.51
N ALA A 14 -25.19 -1.66 -25.11
CA ALA A 14 -24.67 -0.89 -23.96
C ALA A 14 -24.61 -1.70 -22.66
N ASP A 15 -25.49 -2.70 -22.51
CA ASP A 15 -25.54 -3.62 -21.35
C ASP A 15 -24.38 -4.62 -21.29
N THR A 16 -23.55 -4.72 -22.34
CA THR A 16 -22.37 -5.61 -22.38
C THR A 16 -21.07 -4.91 -22.02
N LEU A 17 -21.10 -3.58 -21.86
CA LEU A 17 -19.94 -2.83 -21.39
C LEU A 17 -19.80 -3.01 -19.87
N PRO A 18 -18.56 -3.15 -19.35
CA PRO A 18 -18.35 -3.17 -17.91
C PRO A 18 -18.86 -1.87 -17.28
N GLN A 19 -19.58 -1.99 -16.16
CA GLN A 19 -19.98 -0.81 -15.40
C GLN A 19 -18.73 -0.02 -14.99
N LYS A 20 -18.77 1.31 -15.14
CA LYS A 20 -17.70 2.18 -14.65
C LYS A 20 -17.63 2.02 -13.11
N ARG A 21 -16.42 1.89 -12.58
CA ARG A 21 -16.19 1.85 -11.13
C ARG A 21 -16.77 3.12 -10.47
N SER A 22 -17.26 2.98 -9.25
CA SER A 22 -17.68 4.13 -8.44
C SER A 22 -16.50 5.06 -8.17
N GLU A 23 -16.69 6.35 -8.46
CA GLU A 23 -15.69 7.37 -8.12
C GLU A 23 -15.64 7.67 -6.61
N SER A 24 -16.61 7.15 -5.85
CA SER A 24 -16.71 7.34 -4.40
C SER A 24 -16.15 6.17 -3.59
N SER A 25 -15.55 5.15 -4.22
CA SER A 25 -14.97 4.03 -3.47
C SER A 25 -13.75 4.48 -2.65
N ALA A 26 -13.52 3.83 -1.49
CA ALA A 26 -12.38 4.09 -0.62
C ALA A 26 -11.04 3.92 -1.37
N ALA A 27 -10.95 2.93 -2.25
CA ALA A 27 -9.78 2.71 -3.08
C ALA A 27 -9.51 3.88 -4.05
N MET A 28 -10.58 4.44 -4.67
CA MET A 28 -10.42 5.62 -5.53
C MET A 28 -10.03 6.87 -4.71
N ALA A 29 -10.59 7.02 -3.51
CA ALA A 29 -10.23 8.11 -2.60
C ALA A 29 -8.73 8.03 -2.21
N ALA A 30 -8.21 6.83 -1.91
CA ALA A 30 -6.80 6.61 -1.63
C ALA A 30 -5.91 7.02 -2.82
N MET A 31 -6.26 6.58 -4.04
CA MET A 31 -5.49 6.92 -5.24
C MET A 31 -5.52 8.41 -5.56
N ARG A 32 -6.68 9.06 -5.38
CA ARG A 32 -6.79 10.52 -5.58
C ARG A 32 -6.12 11.31 -4.47
N GLY A 33 -6.16 10.84 -3.23
CA GLY A 33 -5.44 11.43 -2.11
C GLY A 33 -3.93 11.45 -2.37
N LEU A 34 -3.37 10.36 -2.90
CA LEU A 34 -1.94 10.25 -3.20
C LEU A 34 -1.53 11.09 -4.43
N PHE A 35 -2.29 11.04 -5.52
CA PHE A 35 -1.88 11.56 -6.83
C PHE A 35 -2.60 12.86 -7.25
N GLY A 36 -3.71 13.19 -6.61
CA GLY A 36 -4.53 14.32 -7.03
C GLY A 36 -4.99 14.20 -8.49
N ALA A 37 -4.79 15.27 -9.25
CA ALA A 37 -5.16 15.35 -10.65
C ALA A 37 -4.21 14.59 -11.60
N SER A 38 -3.02 14.17 -11.14
CA SER A 38 -2.05 13.44 -11.95
C SER A 38 -2.36 11.94 -12.07
N PHE A 39 -3.38 11.43 -11.36
CA PHE A 39 -3.73 10.02 -11.37
C PHE A 39 -4.13 9.50 -12.74
N VAL A 40 -3.42 8.46 -13.21
CA VAL A 40 -3.73 7.71 -14.42
C VAL A 40 -3.97 6.25 -14.08
N GLU A 41 -5.21 5.78 -14.26
CA GLU A 41 -5.57 4.38 -13.99
C GLU A 41 -5.05 3.45 -15.09
N LEU A 42 -4.41 2.35 -14.69
CA LEU A 42 -3.96 1.26 -15.57
C LEU A 42 -4.90 0.07 -15.45
N GLY A 43 -5.28 -0.49 -16.60
CA GLY A 43 -6.13 -1.68 -16.62
C GLY A 43 -7.54 -1.46 -16.03
N ALA A 44 -8.12 -0.29 -16.22
CA ALA A 44 -9.44 0.11 -15.71
C ALA A 44 -10.57 -0.87 -16.06
N TYR A 45 -10.48 -1.52 -17.22
CA TYR A 45 -11.48 -2.47 -17.73
C TYR A 45 -11.07 -3.94 -17.55
N ARG A 46 -10.00 -4.22 -16.81
CA ARG A 46 -9.63 -5.61 -16.51
C ARG A 46 -10.57 -6.18 -15.44
N GLY A 47 -11.08 -7.37 -15.73
CA GLY A 47 -12.04 -8.06 -14.89
C GLY A 47 -12.16 -9.52 -15.30
N TYR A 48 -13.16 -10.19 -14.78
CA TYR A 48 -13.48 -11.59 -15.08
C TYR A 48 -14.96 -11.71 -15.49
N ARG A 49 -15.36 -12.85 -16.04
CA ARG A 49 -16.76 -13.15 -16.30
C ARG A 49 -17.31 -14.01 -15.16
N ASP A 50 -18.45 -13.62 -14.63
CA ASP A 50 -19.19 -14.44 -13.66
C ASP A 50 -19.89 -15.62 -14.32
N GLY A 51 -20.54 -16.47 -13.51
CA GLY A 51 -21.27 -17.66 -14.01
C GLY A 51 -22.45 -17.34 -14.94
N SER A 52 -22.90 -16.09 -14.99
CA SER A 52 -23.93 -15.60 -15.93
C SER A 52 -23.31 -15.03 -17.23
N GLY A 53 -21.99 -14.97 -17.32
CA GLY A 53 -21.26 -14.38 -18.45
C GLY A 53 -21.12 -12.87 -18.37
N ARG A 54 -21.60 -12.22 -17.30
CA ARG A 54 -21.46 -10.77 -17.08
C ARG A 54 -19.99 -10.43 -16.76
N HIS A 55 -19.50 -9.35 -17.34
CA HIS A 55 -18.15 -8.86 -17.06
C HIS A 55 -18.14 -8.08 -15.73
N ILE A 56 -17.38 -8.58 -14.78
CA ILE A 56 -17.16 -7.96 -13.47
C ILE A 56 -15.77 -7.34 -13.47
N LEU A 57 -15.66 -6.07 -13.12
CA LEU A 57 -14.37 -5.39 -12.99
C LEU A 57 -13.59 -5.94 -11.79
N SER A 58 -12.27 -5.88 -11.88
CA SER A 58 -11.40 -6.19 -10.74
C SER A 58 -11.64 -5.20 -9.60
N ASN A 59 -11.73 -5.69 -8.36
CA ASN A 59 -11.82 -4.88 -7.15
C ASN A 59 -10.51 -4.16 -6.77
N THR A 60 -9.48 -4.28 -7.57
CA THR A 60 -8.18 -3.62 -7.35
C THR A 60 -7.95 -2.55 -8.41
N LEU A 61 -7.71 -1.32 -7.97
CA LEU A 61 -7.22 -0.24 -8.79
C LEU A 61 -5.71 -0.36 -8.93
N THR A 62 -5.19 -0.03 -10.09
CA THR A 62 -3.75 0.09 -10.35
C THR A 62 -3.51 1.31 -11.21
N GLY A 63 -2.46 2.04 -10.95
CA GLY A 63 -2.16 3.24 -11.72
C GLY A 63 -0.84 3.89 -11.34
N TYR A 64 -0.64 5.08 -11.83
CA TYR A 64 0.52 5.90 -11.54
C TYR A 64 0.15 7.38 -11.53
N GLY A 65 1.04 8.18 -11.00
CA GLY A 65 0.93 9.64 -10.98
C GLY A 65 2.23 10.28 -10.49
N ALA A 66 2.21 11.59 -10.37
CA ALA A 66 3.32 12.35 -9.81
C ALA A 66 3.08 12.64 -8.32
N VAL A 67 4.08 12.40 -7.48
CA VAL A 67 4.14 12.79 -6.08
C VAL A 67 5.46 13.52 -5.87
N ALA A 68 5.44 14.77 -5.43
CA ALA A 68 6.63 15.62 -5.28
C ALA A 68 7.56 15.56 -6.53
N ASP A 69 6.96 15.74 -7.71
CA ASP A 69 7.63 15.69 -9.02
C ASP A 69 8.28 14.34 -9.39
N THR A 70 8.03 13.31 -8.61
CA THR A 70 8.53 11.95 -8.86
C THR A 70 7.42 11.05 -9.40
N LEU A 71 7.72 10.21 -10.40
CA LEU A 71 6.82 9.17 -10.88
C LEU A 71 6.67 8.10 -9.78
N VAL A 72 5.43 7.83 -9.39
CA VAL A 72 5.08 6.82 -8.38
C VAL A 72 4.02 5.90 -8.95
N TYR A 73 4.16 4.61 -8.71
CA TYR A 73 3.14 3.60 -9.01
C TYR A 73 2.35 3.25 -7.75
N ALA A 74 1.04 3.02 -7.89
CA ALA A 74 0.25 2.56 -6.75
C ALA A 74 -0.85 1.60 -7.15
N PHE A 75 -1.22 0.73 -6.21
CA PHE A 75 -2.47 -0.03 -6.27
C PHE A 75 -3.28 0.20 -5.00
N ALA A 76 -4.61 0.04 -5.12
CA ALA A 76 -5.52 0.11 -3.99
C ALA A 76 -6.57 -1.00 -4.12
N GLN A 77 -6.79 -1.74 -3.04
CA GLN A 77 -7.83 -2.74 -2.94
C GLN A 77 -9.12 -2.09 -2.45
N ASP A 78 -10.23 -2.41 -3.10
CA ASP A 78 -11.54 -1.89 -2.77
C ASP A 78 -12.24 -2.84 -1.79
N GLY A 79 -12.18 -2.53 -0.50
CA GLY A 79 -12.81 -3.33 0.55
C GLY A 79 -14.34 -3.35 0.47
N GLU A 80 -14.96 -2.40 -0.23
CA GLU A 80 -16.41 -2.37 -0.43
C GLU A 80 -16.87 -3.35 -1.53
N ASP A 81 -15.95 -3.76 -2.42
CA ASP A 81 -16.21 -4.74 -3.47
C ASP A 81 -15.65 -6.10 -3.08
N ASN A 82 -16.53 -7.01 -2.67
CA ASN A 82 -16.19 -8.38 -2.28
C ASN A 82 -15.07 -8.41 -1.21
N ASP A 83 -15.18 -7.55 -0.21
CA ASP A 83 -14.23 -7.39 0.91
C ASP A 83 -12.77 -7.25 0.44
N GLY A 84 -12.54 -6.65 -0.73
CA GLY A 84 -11.23 -6.51 -1.32
C GLY A 84 -10.53 -7.81 -1.70
N ALA A 85 -11.25 -8.94 -1.73
CA ALA A 85 -10.67 -10.27 -1.89
C ALA A 85 -9.82 -10.40 -3.16
N ILE A 86 -8.64 -11.01 -3.03
CA ILE A 86 -7.72 -11.25 -4.14
C ILE A 86 -8.30 -12.28 -5.11
N THR A 87 -8.47 -11.86 -6.36
CA THR A 87 -8.80 -12.72 -7.51
C THR A 87 -7.57 -12.97 -8.36
N ALA A 88 -7.64 -13.92 -9.27
CA ALA A 88 -6.56 -14.13 -10.25
C ALA A 88 -6.26 -12.86 -11.06
N VAL A 89 -7.32 -12.09 -11.40
CA VAL A 89 -7.18 -10.85 -12.18
C VAL A 89 -6.57 -9.72 -11.37
N SER A 90 -6.99 -9.55 -10.09
CA SER A 90 -6.38 -8.55 -9.21
C SER A 90 -4.91 -8.84 -8.96
N ALA A 91 -4.56 -10.11 -8.75
CA ALA A 91 -3.16 -10.53 -8.63
C ALA A 91 -2.32 -10.21 -9.88
N GLU A 92 -2.86 -10.47 -11.08
CA GLU A 92 -2.18 -10.13 -12.33
C GLU A 92 -2.00 -8.62 -12.51
N LYS A 93 -2.98 -7.81 -12.11
CA LYS A 93 -2.87 -6.34 -12.14
C LYS A 93 -1.74 -5.86 -11.21
N ILE A 94 -1.72 -6.36 -9.97
CA ILE A 94 -0.68 -6.01 -8.98
C ILE A 94 0.71 -6.44 -9.49
N VAL A 95 0.87 -7.67 -9.99
CA VAL A 95 2.14 -8.17 -10.55
C VAL A 95 2.62 -7.31 -11.71
N ALA A 96 1.72 -6.96 -12.64
CA ALA A 96 2.07 -6.10 -13.77
C ALA A 96 2.54 -4.71 -13.32
N LEU A 97 1.91 -4.17 -12.26
CA LEU A 97 2.29 -2.88 -11.69
C LEU A 97 3.65 -2.94 -10.99
N ILE A 98 3.91 -3.97 -10.17
CA ILE A 98 5.19 -4.20 -9.50
C ILE A 98 6.32 -4.29 -10.54
N ASN A 99 6.12 -5.09 -11.61
CA ASN A 99 7.12 -5.21 -12.65
C ASN A 99 7.41 -3.86 -13.31
N ARG A 100 6.37 -3.07 -13.58
CA ARG A 100 6.52 -1.76 -14.22
C ARG A 100 7.25 -0.76 -13.30
N SER A 101 6.90 -0.69 -12.01
CA SER A 101 7.62 0.16 -11.06
C SER A 101 9.11 -0.23 -10.96
N CYS A 102 9.42 -1.53 -11.02
CA CYS A 102 10.80 -2.01 -11.04
C CYS A 102 11.53 -1.62 -12.34
N ASP A 103 10.88 -1.77 -13.49
CA ASP A 103 11.48 -1.46 -14.80
C ASP A 103 11.79 0.04 -14.94
N GLU A 104 10.97 0.90 -14.33
CA GLU A 104 11.13 2.37 -14.31
C GLU A 104 11.95 2.87 -13.10
N ASN A 105 12.39 1.96 -12.22
CA ASN A 105 13.07 2.29 -10.95
C ASN A 105 12.29 3.33 -10.09
N ALA A 106 10.97 3.22 -10.10
CA ALA A 106 10.04 4.14 -9.46
C ALA A 106 9.48 3.55 -8.15
N PRO A 107 9.16 4.41 -7.15
CA PRO A 107 8.47 3.98 -5.94
C PRO A 107 7.15 3.26 -6.21
N LEU A 108 6.80 2.34 -5.32
CA LEU A 108 5.54 1.61 -5.33
C LEU A 108 4.80 1.78 -4.00
N VAL A 109 3.54 2.23 -4.07
CA VAL A 109 2.65 2.32 -2.90
C VAL A 109 1.51 1.31 -3.04
N GLY A 110 1.30 0.48 -2.02
CA GLY A 110 0.18 -0.46 -1.95
C GLY A 110 -0.80 -0.05 -0.86
N PHE A 111 -2.06 0.23 -1.20
CA PHE A 111 -3.13 0.39 -0.23
C PHE A 111 -3.84 -0.94 -0.06
N PHE A 112 -3.62 -1.54 1.12
CA PHE A 112 -4.12 -2.87 1.45
C PHE A 112 -5.43 -2.75 2.24
N ASN A 113 -6.49 -3.34 1.67
CA ASN A 113 -7.79 -3.48 2.30
C ASN A 113 -8.47 -4.71 1.73
N SER A 114 -8.21 -5.87 2.31
CA SER A 114 -8.70 -7.16 1.81
C SER A 114 -8.76 -8.21 2.92
N CYS A 115 -9.86 -8.92 2.97
CA CYS A 115 -10.05 -10.06 3.88
C CYS A 115 -9.31 -11.34 3.44
N GLY A 116 -8.65 -11.34 2.29
CA GLY A 116 -7.89 -12.50 1.83
C GLY A 116 -8.16 -12.94 0.40
N ALA A 117 -8.10 -14.25 0.15
CA ALA A 117 -8.33 -14.84 -1.16
C ALA A 117 -9.82 -15.01 -1.45
N ARG A 118 -10.23 -14.76 -2.69
CA ARG A 118 -11.58 -15.09 -3.13
C ARG A 118 -11.75 -16.62 -3.17
N LEU A 119 -12.67 -17.13 -2.37
CA LEU A 119 -12.85 -18.57 -2.18
C LEU A 119 -13.32 -19.28 -3.47
N GLU A 120 -14.16 -18.63 -4.27
CA GLU A 120 -14.68 -19.18 -5.53
C GLU A 120 -13.59 -19.38 -6.58
N ASP A 121 -12.50 -18.65 -6.51
CA ASP A 121 -11.34 -18.81 -7.41
C ASP A 121 -10.45 -19.99 -7.00
N GLY A 122 -10.66 -20.56 -5.80
CA GLY A 122 -9.95 -21.74 -5.30
C GLY A 122 -8.42 -21.61 -5.40
N VAL A 123 -7.78 -22.62 -6.02
CA VAL A 123 -6.31 -22.66 -6.19
C VAL A 123 -5.78 -21.49 -7.01
N SER A 124 -6.59 -20.89 -7.89
CA SER A 124 -6.16 -19.76 -8.73
C SER A 124 -5.90 -18.50 -7.90
N ALA A 125 -6.71 -18.23 -6.86
CA ALA A 125 -6.46 -17.13 -5.94
C ALA A 125 -5.17 -17.37 -5.13
N LEU A 126 -4.95 -18.58 -4.64
CA LEU A 126 -3.72 -18.96 -3.91
C LEU A 126 -2.49 -18.81 -4.81
N ALA A 127 -2.57 -19.25 -6.07
CA ALA A 127 -1.51 -19.03 -7.06
C ALA A 127 -1.26 -17.53 -7.30
N GLY A 128 -2.30 -16.68 -7.18
CA GLY A 128 -2.19 -15.24 -7.25
C GLY A 128 -1.27 -14.66 -6.17
N TYR A 129 -1.42 -15.10 -4.92
CA TYR A 129 -0.49 -14.72 -3.84
C TYR A 129 0.96 -15.08 -4.16
N GLY A 130 1.21 -16.32 -4.61
CA GLY A 130 2.55 -16.75 -4.99
C GLY A 130 3.16 -15.91 -6.13
N LYS A 131 2.35 -15.46 -7.10
CA LYS A 131 2.79 -14.56 -8.17
C LYS A 131 3.17 -13.18 -7.62
N ILE A 132 2.36 -12.61 -6.71
CA ILE A 132 2.65 -11.31 -6.08
C ILE A 132 3.92 -11.41 -5.24
N MET A 133 4.02 -12.39 -4.33
CA MET A 133 5.21 -12.63 -3.51
C MET A 133 6.48 -12.76 -4.36
N ARG A 134 6.40 -13.54 -5.44
CA ARG A 134 7.51 -13.68 -6.38
C ARG A 134 7.88 -12.35 -7.03
N ALA A 135 6.91 -11.54 -7.45
CA ALA A 135 7.17 -10.26 -8.09
C ALA A 135 7.83 -9.27 -7.10
N VAL A 136 7.36 -9.25 -5.85
CA VAL A 136 7.97 -8.44 -4.78
C VAL A 136 9.40 -8.91 -4.49
N ALA A 137 9.64 -10.22 -4.41
CA ALA A 137 10.96 -10.78 -4.07
C ALA A 137 11.96 -10.75 -5.23
N ALA A 138 11.48 -10.79 -6.49
CA ALA A 138 12.34 -11.08 -7.65
C ALA A 138 13.30 -9.96 -8.04
N LYS A 139 12.99 -8.72 -7.64
CA LYS A 139 13.75 -7.54 -8.07
C LYS A 139 14.07 -6.68 -6.84
N GLY A 140 15.25 -6.90 -6.26
CA GLY A 140 15.81 -6.02 -5.23
C GLY A 140 16.48 -4.80 -5.83
N GLY A 141 16.65 -3.73 -5.01
CA GLY A 141 17.46 -2.55 -5.37
C GLY A 141 16.76 -1.55 -6.28
N HIS A 142 15.45 -1.50 -6.26
CA HIS A 142 14.62 -0.54 -6.98
C HIS A 142 14.01 0.50 -6.02
N GLY A 143 13.20 1.42 -6.56
CA GLY A 143 12.51 2.43 -5.77
C GLY A 143 11.78 1.85 -4.55
N PRO A 144 11.60 2.64 -3.49
CA PRO A 144 11.02 2.20 -2.23
C PRO A 144 9.61 1.66 -2.41
N ARG A 145 9.27 0.65 -1.63
CA ARG A 145 7.95 0.02 -1.58
C ARG A 145 7.30 0.31 -0.25
N ILE A 146 6.18 0.98 -0.27
CA ILE A 146 5.46 1.40 0.92
C ILE A 146 4.10 0.70 0.94
N ALA A 147 3.84 -0.08 1.99
CA ALA A 147 2.54 -0.67 2.26
C ALA A 147 1.74 0.25 3.18
N VAL A 148 0.51 0.55 2.82
CA VAL A 148 -0.46 1.28 3.65
C VAL A 148 -1.61 0.34 3.96
N ILE A 149 -1.72 -0.06 5.21
CA ILE A 149 -2.83 -0.89 5.68
C ILE A 149 -3.97 0.06 6.07
N CYS A 150 -5.06 0.04 5.32
CA CYS A 150 -6.18 0.96 5.48
C CYS A 150 -7.54 0.25 5.62
N GLY A 151 -7.51 -0.95 6.12
CA GLY A 151 -8.64 -1.82 6.41
C GLY A 151 -8.12 -3.19 6.80
N SER A 152 -8.78 -4.27 6.38
CA SER A 152 -8.29 -5.61 6.66
C SER A 152 -7.08 -5.96 5.79
N CYS A 153 -6.02 -6.47 6.41
CA CYS A 153 -4.87 -7.05 5.71
C CYS A 153 -4.44 -8.33 6.44
N THR A 154 -4.91 -9.47 5.95
CA THR A 154 -4.85 -10.70 6.72
C THR A 154 -4.24 -11.86 5.95
N GLY A 155 -3.69 -12.85 6.67
CA GLY A 155 -3.16 -14.07 6.09
C GLY A 155 -1.99 -13.84 5.15
N GLY A 156 -2.04 -14.46 3.97
CA GLY A 156 -0.98 -14.33 2.96
C GLY A 156 -0.78 -12.90 2.44
N LEU A 157 -1.79 -12.03 2.58
CA LEU A 157 -1.67 -10.63 2.18
C LEU A 157 -0.84 -9.84 3.19
N ALA A 158 -0.98 -10.13 4.49
CA ALA A 158 -0.12 -9.56 5.53
C ALA A 158 1.35 -9.93 5.28
N VAL A 159 1.64 -11.18 4.89
CA VAL A 159 2.99 -11.58 4.48
C VAL A 159 3.50 -10.77 3.30
N ILE A 160 2.64 -10.47 2.31
CA ILE A 160 3.03 -9.64 1.17
C ILE A 160 3.33 -8.20 1.61
N ALA A 161 2.51 -7.63 2.50
CA ALA A 161 2.72 -6.28 3.02
C ALA A 161 4.04 -6.18 3.81
N GLU A 162 4.39 -7.19 4.60
CA GLU A 162 5.67 -7.30 5.31
C GLU A 162 6.90 -7.43 4.38
N MET A 163 6.70 -7.81 3.13
CA MET A 163 7.78 -7.82 2.12
C MET A 163 8.07 -6.44 1.53
N PHE A 164 7.28 -5.42 1.87
CA PHE A 164 7.54 -4.04 1.50
C PHE A 164 8.58 -3.42 2.44
N ASP A 165 9.22 -2.33 2.01
CA ASP A 165 10.30 -1.71 2.78
C ASP A 165 9.80 -0.96 4.01
N VAL A 166 8.58 -0.39 3.94
CA VAL A 166 7.92 0.32 5.04
C VAL A 166 6.44 -0.05 5.09
N VAL A 167 5.95 -0.35 6.28
CA VAL A 167 4.54 -0.61 6.54
C VAL A 167 3.97 0.52 7.40
N ILE A 168 2.97 1.22 6.88
CA ILE A 168 2.18 2.24 7.57
C ILE A 168 0.77 1.67 7.75
N ALA A 169 0.13 1.88 8.89
CA ALA A 169 -1.23 1.40 9.11
C ALA A 169 -2.13 2.49 9.69
N THR A 170 -3.44 2.40 9.44
CA THR A 170 -4.45 3.20 10.15
C THR A 170 -4.84 2.51 11.45
N GLU A 171 -5.20 3.30 12.48
CA GLU A 171 -5.56 2.77 13.82
C GLU A 171 -6.76 1.83 13.80
N ASP A 172 -7.66 2.01 12.84
CA ASP A 172 -8.89 1.23 12.65
C ASP A 172 -8.71 0.00 11.77
N SER A 173 -7.47 -0.31 11.35
CA SER A 173 -7.18 -1.45 10.48
C SER A 173 -6.78 -2.71 11.26
N ASP A 174 -6.95 -3.85 10.58
CA ASP A 174 -6.52 -5.17 11.05
C ASP A 174 -5.29 -5.64 10.29
N PHE A 175 -4.27 -6.10 11.04
CA PHE A 175 -3.03 -6.58 10.44
C PHE A 175 -2.50 -7.81 11.15
N TYR A 176 -2.64 -8.99 10.53
CA TYR A 176 -2.17 -10.26 11.09
C TYR A 176 -1.99 -11.35 10.04
N VAL A 177 -1.03 -12.23 10.25
CA VAL A 177 -0.84 -13.43 9.41
C VAL A 177 -1.78 -14.55 9.87
N ASN A 178 -1.78 -14.85 11.17
CA ASN A 178 -2.64 -15.88 11.76
C ASN A 178 -3.88 -15.27 12.43
N PRO A 179 -5.05 -15.88 12.30
CA PRO A 179 -6.25 -15.43 12.99
C PRO A 179 -6.00 -15.21 14.49
N PRO A 180 -6.48 -14.10 15.09
CA PRO A 180 -6.16 -13.70 16.46
C PRO A 180 -6.47 -14.78 17.52
N TYR A 181 -7.58 -15.52 17.37
CA TYR A 181 -7.96 -16.58 18.30
C TYR A 181 -7.02 -17.80 18.21
N ILE A 182 -6.46 -18.12 17.03
CA ILE A 182 -5.45 -19.16 16.85
C ILE A 182 -4.14 -18.72 17.48
N ALA A 183 -3.75 -17.46 17.27
CA ALA A 183 -2.54 -16.91 17.88
C ALA A 183 -2.61 -16.94 19.42
N ARG A 184 -3.74 -16.51 19.99
CA ARG A 184 -3.99 -16.55 21.44
C ARG A 184 -3.87 -17.98 21.99
N ASP A 185 -4.54 -18.93 21.36
CA ASP A 185 -4.55 -20.32 21.83
C ASP A 185 -3.14 -20.96 21.74
N ALA A 186 -2.34 -20.58 20.74
CA ALA A 186 -0.97 -21.04 20.57
C ALA A 186 0.02 -20.40 21.57
N LEU A 187 -0.26 -19.17 22.01
CA LEU A 187 0.60 -18.44 22.96
C LEU A 187 0.20 -18.68 24.41
N GLU A 188 -0.91 -19.39 24.67
CA GLU A 188 -1.48 -19.60 26.01
C GLU A 188 -1.77 -18.24 26.73
N GLU A 189 -2.04 -17.17 25.96
CA GLU A 189 -2.27 -15.84 26.51
C GLU A 189 -3.77 -15.62 26.80
N ASP A 190 -4.22 -16.11 27.95
CA ASP A 190 -5.63 -15.94 28.37
C ASP A 190 -6.00 -14.52 28.81
N GLY A 191 -5.05 -13.61 28.93
CA GLY A 191 -5.24 -12.26 29.47
C GLY A 191 -5.64 -11.20 28.45
N ILE A 192 -5.45 -11.45 27.15
CA ILE A 192 -5.72 -10.47 26.08
C ILE A 192 -6.91 -10.95 25.24
N PRO A 193 -7.95 -10.12 25.01
CA PRO A 193 -9.03 -10.46 24.10
C PRO A 193 -8.50 -10.77 22.70
N ALA A 194 -8.88 -11.94 22.15
CA ALA A 194 -8.36 -12.39 20.85
C ALA A 194 -8.47 -11.34 19.73
N PRO A 195 -9.57 -10.57 19.59
CA PRO A 195 -9.66 -9.52 18.56
C PRO A 195 -8.56 -8.47 18.66
N GLU A 196 -8.12 -8.12 19.87
CA GLU A 196 -7.08 -7.09 20.08
C GLU A 196 -5.71 -7.50 19.51
N LEU A 197 -5.43 -8.81 19.44
CA LEU A 197 -4.18 -9.32 18.90
C LEU A 197 -4.03 -9.11 17.38
N GLY A 198 -5.16 -8.92 16.67
CA GLY A 198 -5.18 -8.72 15.23
C GLY A 198 -5.17 -7.26 14.79
N THR A 199 -5.25 -6.30 15.69
CA THR A 199 -5.30 -4.89 15.35
C THR A 199 -3.96 -4.36 14.85
N ALA A 200 -3.98 -3.32 14.02
CA ALA A 200 -2.79 -2.61 13.59
C ALA A 200 -2.00 -2.03 14.79
N HIS A 201 -2.69 -1.69 15.89
CA HIS A 201 -2.06 -1.23 17.13
C HIS A 201 -1.20 -2.34 17.75
N ALA A 202 -1.72 -3.56 17.84
CA ALA A 202 -0.95 -4.70 18.33
C ALA A 202 0.25 -5.03 17.43
N ALA A 203 0.06 -4.92 16.10
CA ALA A 203 1.13 -5.09 15.13
C ALA A 203 2.23 -4.01 15.28
N ALA A 204 1.84 -2.75 15.54
CA ALA A 204 2.78 -1.67 15.83
C ALA A 204 3.59 -1.92 17.12
N LEU A 205 2.96 -2.46 18.16
CA LEU A 205 3.67 -2.84 19.39
C LEU A 205 4.68 -3.98 19.17
N ARG A 206 4.42 -4.87 18.21
CA ARG A 206 5.37 -5.94 17.82
C ARG A 206 6.46 -5.46 16.87
N GLY A 207 6.39 -4.22 16.36
CA GLY A 207 7.33 -3.65 15.40
C GLY A 207 7.06 -4.02 13.93
N GLU A 208 5.92 -4.63 13.64
CA GLU A 208 5.50 -5.00 12.28
C GLU A 208 5.02 -3.78 11.47
N VAL A 209 4.58 -2.73 12.15
CA VAL A 209 4.11 -1.46 11.57
C VAL A 209 5.08 -0.35 11.97
N ALA A 210 5.71 0.29 10.99
CA ALA A 210 6.66 1.37 11.21
C ALA A 210 5.98 2.65 11.72
N MET A 211 4.74 2.90 11.30
CA MET A 211 3.97 4.07 11.72
C MET A 211 2.48 3.77 11.78
N LEU A 212 1.84 4.16 12.88
CA LEU A 212 0.39 4.06 13.06
C LEU A 212 -0.23 5.46 12.89
N CYS A 213 -1.22 5.58 12.03
CA CYS A 213 -1.86 6.84 11.66
C CYS A 213 -3.35 6.85 12.07
N PRO A 214 -3.88 7.98 12.55
CA PRO A 214 -5.28 8.05 12.98
C PRO A 214 -6.29 7.98 11.83
N SER A 215 -5.87 8.15 10.59
CA SER A 215 -6.75 8.08 9.41
C SER A 215 -5.96 7.82 8.12
N LEU A 216 -6.67 7.42 7.06
CA LEU A 216 -6.10 7.24 5.73
C LEU A 216 -5.46 8.53 5.18
N ASP A 217 -6.09 9.69 5.39
CA ASP A 217 -5.54 10.97 4.93
C ASP A 217 -4.19 11.29 5.60
N LYS A 218 -4.05 10.94 6.89
CA LYS A 218 -2.78 11.09 7.60
C LYS A 218 -1.74 10.09 7.11
N ALA A 219 -2.14 8.84 6.88
CA ALA A 219 -1.25 7.83 6.30
C ALA A 219 -0.74 8.26 4.91
N ILE A 220 -1.61 8.81 4.06
CA ILE A 220 -1.22 9.34 2.74
C ILE A 220 -0.24 10.53 2.90
N ALA A 221 -0.50 11.44 3.84
CA ALA A 221 0.41 12.56 4.09
C ALA A 221 1.82 12.08 4.51
N GLU A 222 1.89 11.03 5.35
CA GLU A 222 3.18 10.44 5.75
C GLU A 222 3.86 9.71 4.57
N VAL A 223 3.10 9.03 3.70
CA VAL A 223 3.66 8.45 2.46
C VAL A 223 4.27 9.54 1.58
N ILE A 224 3.56 10.66 1.38
CA ILE A 224 4.06 11.79 0.57
C ILE A 224 5.33 12.37 1.21
N ARG A 225 5.34 12.54 2.54
CA ARG A 225 6.50 13.03 3.28
C ARG A 225 7.70 12.08 3.15
N LEU A 226 7.46 10.77 3.33
CA LEU A 226 8.51 9.76 3.20
C LEU A 226 9.09 9.70 1.78
N LEU A 227 8.24 9.79 0.75
CA LEU A 227 8.68 9.86 -0.64
C LEU A 227 9.53 11.10 -0.90
N GLY A 228 9.25 12.23 -0.24
CA GLY A 228 10.07 13.44 -0.31
C GLY A 228 11.50 13.22 0.17
N PHE A 229 11.71 12.41 1.22
CA PHE A 229 13.06 12.06 1.71
C PHE A 229 13.82 11.12 0.78
N ILE A 230 13.11 10.21 0.10
CA ILE A 230 13.74 9.10 -0.63
C ILE A 230 13.93 9.45 -2.11
N SER A 231 13.09 10.35 -2.65
CA SER A 231 13.01 10.63 -4.10
C SER A 231 14.01 11.69 -4.59
N TYR A 232 14.98 12.06 -3.80
CA TYR A 232 16.01 13.02 -4.21
C TYR A 232 16.88 12.43 -5.34
N PRO A 233 17.08 13.16 -6.46
CA PRO A 233 18.00 12.70 -7.48
C PRO A 233 19.41 12.57 -6.87
N ALA A 234 20.00 11.40 -6.97
CA ALA A 234 21.33 11.14 -6.49
C ALA A 234 22.33 12.10 -7.19
N GLY A 235 22.96 12.98 -6.44
CA GLY A 235 24.04 13.82 -6.92
C GLY A 235 23.86 15.32 -6.76
N GLU A 236 22.69 15.80 -6.40
CA GLU A 236 22.51 17.21 -6.02
C GLU A 236 22.32 17.31 -4.51
N THR A 237 23.28 17.91 -3.81
CA THR A 237 23.16 18.23 -2.39
C THR A 237 23.08 19.74 -2.25
N ASN A 238 22.09 20.22 -1.47
CA ASN A 238 21.97 21.61 -1.08
C ASN A 238 22.56 21.86 0.30
N ASP A 239 23.45 20.96 0.77
CA ASP A 239 24.05 21.05 2.09
C ASP A 239 24.80 22.37 2.27
N ASP A 240 24.48 23.09 3.32
CA ASP A 240 25.28 24.22 3.76
C ASP A 240 26.53 23.70 4.49
N TYR A 241 27.66 23.68 3.78
CA TYR A 241 28.96 23.27 4.33
C TYR A 241 29.41 24.10 5.55
N ASN A 242 28.80 25.26 5.81
CA ASN A 242 29.08 26.10 6.96
C ASN A 242 28.14 25.86 8.13
N ARG A 243 27.19 24.96 8.01
CA ARG A 243 26.24 24.61 9.07
C ARG A 243 27.00 24.06 10.28
N SER A 244 26.80 24.68 11.44
CA SER A 244 27.45 24.29 12.67
C SER A 244 26.58 23.37 13.49
N THR A 245 27.08 22.20 13.86
CA THR A 245 26.48 21.27 14.82
C THR A 245 26.96 21.50 16.27
N ALA A 246 27.50 22.68 16.57
CA ALA A 246 28.05 23.01 17.90
C ALA A 246 27.01 22.88 19.04
N ARG A 247 25.71 23.09 18.74
CA ARG A 247 24.62 22.93 19.70
C ARG A 247 24.44 21.48 20.18
N VAL A 248 24.82 20.47 19.39
CA VAL A 248 24.85 19.07 19.83
C VAL A 248 25.66 18.89 21.10
N ALA A 249 26.85 19.49 21.14
CA ALA A 249 27.70 19.41 22.33
C ALA A 249 27.07 20.10 23.56
N ASP A 250 26.27 21.14 23.36
CA ASP A 250 25.57 21.81 24.44
C ASP A 250 24.37 20.98 24.96
N ILE A 251 23.62 20.39 24.05
CA ILE A 251 22.52 19.47 24.40
C ILE A 251 23.03 18.28 25.22
N MET A 252 24.13 17.67 24.80
CA MET A 252 24.72 16.48 25.44
C MET A 252 25.38 16.77 26.79
N LYS A 253 25.46 18.01 27.25
CA LYS A 253 25.96 18.35 28.60
C LYS A 253 24.97 17.92 29.69
N ASP A 254 23.70 17.84 29.38
CA ASP A 254 22.68 17.29 30.30
C ASP A 254 22.69 15.76 30.21
N PRO A 255 22.98 15.03 31.31
CA PRO A 255 22.94 13.57 31.30
C PRO A 255 21.56 12.97 30.92
N ALA A 256 20.50 13.75 31.05
CA ALA A 256 19.12 13.38 30.73
C ALA A 256 18.64 14.03 29.42
N TYR A 257 19.56 14.34 28.50
CA TYR A 257 19.19 14.98 27.24
C TYR A 257 18.22 14.14 26.40
N ASP A 258 17.33 14.82 25.68
CA ASP A 258 16.46 14.19 24.71
C ASP A 258 17.24 13.95 23.39
N ALA A 259 17.30 12.67 22.98
CA ALA A 259 17.96 12.26 21.74
C ALA A 259 17.34 12.91 20.50
N HIS A 260 16.00 13.19 20.52
CA HIS A 260 15.33 13.88 19.42
C HIS A 260 15.91 15.28 19.17
N GLY A 261 16.32 15.98 20.24
CA GLY A 261 17.00 17.28 20.11
C GLY A 261 18.33 17.18 19.38
N VAL A 262 19.08 16.10 19.60
CA VAL A 262 20.36 15.83 18.90
C VAL A 262 20.09 15.48 17.44
N ILE A 263 19.11 14.61 17.17
CA ILE A 263 18.73 14.20 15.81
C ILE A 263 18.28 15.44 15.00
N ALA A 264 17.37 16.24 15.57
CA ALA A 264 16.89 17.46 14.92
C ALA A 264 18.02 18.47 14.59
N GLU A 265 19.08 18.57 15.43
CA GLU A 265 20.21 19.44 15.18
C GLU A 265 21.13 18.91 14.06
N ILE A 266 21.16 17.59 13.84
CA ILE A 266 21.97 16.93 12.80
C ILE A 266 21.23 16.93 11.45
N CYS A 267 19.91 16.74 11.47
CA CYS A 267 19.09 16.70 10.27
C CYS A 267 18.90 18.08 9.65
N ASP A 268 18.72 18.14 8.33
CA ASP A 268 18.43 19.36 7.60
C ASP A 268 17.06 19.89 8.00
N ASP A 269 16.99 21.20 8.31
CA ASP A 269 15.79 21.88 8.81
C ASP A 269 15.14 21.21 10.06
N GLY A 270 15.89 20.29 10.71
CA GLY A 270 15.38 19.52 11.84
C GLY A 270 14.38 18.44 11.45
N GLU A 271 14.24 18.14 10.17
CA GLU A 271 13.29 17.15 9.69
C GLU A 271 13.90 15.75 9.62
N TYR A 272 13.18 14.77 10.17
CA TYR A 272 13.54 13.36 10.09
C TYR A 272 12.28 12.49 10.12
N PHE A 273 12.40 11.25 9.67
CA PHE A 273 11.35 10.24 9.71
C PHE A 273 11.73 9.18 10.75
N GLU A 274 10.98 9.11 11.84
CA GLU A 274 11.15 8.11 12.88
C GLU A 274 10.25 6.91 12.59
N SER A 275 10.86 5.74 12.44
CA SER A 275 10.15 4.46 12.36
C SER A 275 10.37 3.68 13.65
N LYS A 276 9.32 2.96 14.08
CA LYS A 276 9.42 2.06 15.24
C LYS A 276 10.23 0.81 14.92
#